data_c7896936284eab4e0b503d83f7e60800
#
_entry.id   c7896936284eab4e0b503d83f7e60800
#
_cell.length_a   1.000
_cell.length_b   1.000
_cell.length_c   1.000
_cell.angle_alpha   90.00
_cell.angle_beta   90.00
_cell.angle_gamma   90.00
#
_symmetry.space_group_name_H-M   'P 1'
#
loop_
_entity.id
_entity.type
_entity.pdbx_description
1 polymer ?
#
loop_
_entity_poly.entity_id
_entity_poly.type
_entity_poly.pdbx_seq_one_letter_code
_entity_poly.pdbx_strand_id
1 'polypeptide(L)'
;MSVIDFHSHILPGIDDGSRNVETSIGMLRMCREQGVDIMIATPHFYADSNRVERFVENRKNAYDKVMAENADIPHIMMGAEVAFFDGISRAERVDALTIEGTNIMLLEMPFVTWSDSVVHEVRDLIEKRHFHIILAHIERFLKIPGNKSYVEQVLELPVTVQVNAETLLDFRQKGRMFKMFRNGTAHIIGSDCHGMHHRVPNLWLGREALSKKLGEDFVKQIDTY
;
A
#
# COMPACT_ATOMS: atom_id res chain seq x y z
N MET A 1 17.22 -8.35 -8.51
CA MET A 1 16.40 -7.50 -7.63
C MET A 1 15.02 -8.08 -7.62
N SER A 2 14.39 -8.18 -6.46
CA SER A 2 13.04 -8.72 -6.34
C SER A 2 12.02 -7.62 -6.62
N VAL A 3 10.97 -7.93 -7.39
CA VAL A 3 9.85 -7.03 -7.63
C VAL A 3 8.86 -7.21 -6.50
N ILE A 4 8.58 -6.14 -5.76
CA ILE A 4 7.69 -6.14 -4.59
C ILE A 4 6.43 -5.33 -4.91
N ASP A 5 5.27 -5.92 -4.65
CA ASP A 5 4.01 -5.17 -4.59
C ASP A 5 3.67 -4.85 -3.13
N PHE A 6 3.75 -3.57 -2.77
CA PHE A 6 3.60 -3.11 -1.38
C PHE A 6 2.14 -2.93 -0.94
N HIS A 7 1.17 -3.10 -1.87
CA HIS A 7 -0.23 -2.82 -1.56
C HIS A 7 -1.16 -3.77 -2.31
N SER A 8 -1.82 -4.67 -1.57
CA SER A 8 -2.73 -5.66 -2.15
C SER A 8 -3.75 -6.22 -1.15
N HIS A 9 -4.95 -6.52 -1.63
CA HIS A 9 -6.06 -7.10 -0.86
C HIS A 9 -6.31 -8.55 -1.30
N ILE A 10 -5.24 -9.35 -1.23
CA ILE A 10 -5.22 -10.73 -1.73
C ILE A 10 -5.70 -11.78 -0.71
N LEU A 11 -5.87 -11.41 0.57
CA LEU A 11 -6.29 -12.37 1.60
C LEU A 11 -7.80 -12.61 1.56
N PRO A 12 -8.26 -13.89 1.63
CA PRO A 12 -9.65 -14.22 1.38
C PRO A 12 -10.58 -13.83 2.52
N GLY A 13 -11.64 -13.05 2.22
CA GLY A 13 -12.76 -12.79 3.11
C GLY A 13 -12.44 -11.98 4.35
N ILE A 14 -11.40 -11.14 4.30
CA ILE A 14 -10.99 -10.29 5.43
C ILE A 14 -11.48 -8.84 5.25
N ASP A 15 -11.56 -8.37 4.00
CA ASP A 15 -11.99 -7.03 3.62
C ASP A 15 -12.80 -7.08 2.30
N ASP A 16 -12.85 -5.97 1.55
CA ASP A 16 -13.53 -5.85 0.25
C ASP A 16 -12.69 -6.38 -0.93
N GLY A 17 -11.51 -6.94 -0.67
CA GLY A 17 -10.64 -7.56 -1.65
C GLY A 17 -11.09 -8.96 -2.06
N SER A 18 -10.18 -9.92 -1.99
CA SER A 18 -10.45 -11.32 -2.37
C SER A 18 -11.57 -11.94 -1.51
N ARG A 19 -12.58 -12.49 -2.17
CA ARG A 19 -13.76 -13.07 -1.47
C ARG A 19 -13.51 -14.47 -0.92
N ASN A 20 -12.64 -15.24 -1.55
CA ASN A 20 -12.37 -16.64 -1.22
C ASN A 20 -10.96 -17.06 -1.68
N VAL A 21 -10.52 -18.23 -1.26
CA VAL A 21 -9.19 -18.76 -1.56
C VAL A 21 -8.94 -18.89 -3.07
N GLU A 22 -9.95 -19.33 -3.84
CA GLU A 22 -9.84 -19.46 -5.30
C GLU A 22 -9.51 -18.12 -5.97
N THR A 23 -10.21 -17.04 -5.57
CA THR A 23 -9.95 -15.68 -6.04
C THR A 23 -8.55 -15.22 -5.63
N SER A 24 -8.13 -15.49 -4.38
CA SER A 24 -6.78 -15.17 -3.89
C SER A 24 -5.70 -15.81 -4.74
N ILE A 25 -5.81 -17.11 -4.97
CA ILE A 25 -4.85 -17.87 -5.80
C ILE A 25 -4.84 -17.35 -7.24
N GLY A 26 -6.02 -17.03 -7.80
CA GLY A 26 -6.12 -16.44 -9.13
C GLY A 26 -5.38 -15.11 -9.24
N MET A 27 -5.59 -14.19 -8.27
CA MET A 27 -4.88 -12.90 -8.20
C MET A 27 -3.37 -13.10 -8.06
N LEU A 28 -2.94 -13.99 -7.16
CA LEU A 28 -1.52 -14.26 -6.90
C LEU A 28 -0.82 -14.86 -8.13
N ARG A 29 -1.48 -15.75 -8.89
CA ARG A 29 -0.95 -16.27 -10.17
C ARG A 29 -0.79 -15.16 -11.19
N MET A 30 -1.78 -14.26 -11.32
CA MET A 30 -1.66 -13.09 -12.19
C MET A 30 -0.46 -12.21 -11.79
N CYS A 31 -0.21 -12.00 -10.48
CA CYS A 31 0.97 -11.29 -10.01
C CYS A 31 2.26 -12.02 -10.37
N ARG A 32 2.30 -13.35 -10.18
CA ARG A 32 3.46 -14.19 -10.54
C ARG A 32 3.78 -14.10 -12.04
N GLU A 33 2.76 -14.20 -12.89
CA GLU A 33 2.90 -14.03 -14.34
C GLU A 33 3.42 -12.65 -14.74
N GLN A 34 3.15 -11.61 -13.94
CA GLN A 34 3.66 -10.26 -14.11
C GLN A 34 5.09 -10.08 -13.55
N GLY A 35 5.71 -11.13 -13.04
CA GLY A 35 7.07 -11.09 -12.50
C GLY A 35 7.17 -10.50 -11.10
N VAL A 36 6.07 -10.47 -10.33
CA VAL A 36 6.12 -10.10 -8.92
C VAL A 36 6.71 -11.24 -8.11
N ASP A 37 7.74 -10.95 -7.32
CA ASP A 37 8.41 -11.93 -6.46
C ASP A 37 7.82 -11.95 -5.05
N ILE A 38 7.45 -10.77 -4.53
CA ILE A 38 6.93 -10.59 -3.17
C ILE A 38 5.64 -9.77 -3.22
N MET A 39 4.60 -10.28 -2.56
CA MET A 39 3.33 -9.59 -2.33
C MET A 39 3.20 -9.21 -0.87
N ILE A 40 3.01 -7.94 -0.58
CA ILE A 40 2.61 -7.50 0.76
C ILE A 40 1.08 -7.55 0.81
N ALA A 41 0.55 -8.49 1.59
CA ALA A 41 -0.88 -8.58 1.83
C ALA A 41 -1.28 -7.52 2.88
N THR A 42 -1.98 -6.50 2.44
CA THR A 42 -2.33 -5.32 3.24
C THR A 42 -3.85 -5.14 3.36
N PRO A 43 -4.59 -6.12 3.93
CA PRO A 43 -6.01 -5.93 4.13
C PRO A 43 -6.29 -4.69 4.98
N HIS A 44 -7.46 -4.06 4.75
CA HIS A 44 -7.88 -2.88 5.49
C HIS A 44 -7.99 -3.13 7.00
N PHE A 45 -7.42 -2.21 7.78
CA PHE A 45 -7.63 -2.10 9.21
C PHE A 45 -8.32 -0.79 9.56
N TYR A 46 -9.54 -0.86 10.10
CA TYR A 46 -10.33 0.25 10.61
C TYR A 46 -10.48 0.15 12.12
N ALA A 47 -9.94 1.11 12.87
CA ALA A 47 -9.91 1.08 14.35
C ALA A 47 -11.29 1.18 15.01
N ASP A 48 -12.28 1.74 14.31
CA ASP A 48 -13.66 1.85 14.77
C ASP A 48 -14.43 0.53 14.74
N SER A 49 -14.03 -0.39 13.87
CA SER A 49 -14.70 -1.67 13.65
C SER A 49 -13.86 -2.90 14.01
N ASN A 50 -12.54 -2.73 14.21
CA ASN A 50 -11.62 -3.84 14.48
C ASN A 50 -10.73 -3.58 15.70
N ARG A 51 -10.59 -4.61 16.54
CA ARG A 51 -9.49 -4.66 17.52
C ARG A 51 -8.26 -5.27 16.85
N VAL A 52 -7.08 -4.75 17.17
CA VAL A 52 -5.81 -5.20 16.56
C VAL A 52 -5.61 -6.71 16.71
N GLU A 53 -5.88 -7.27 17.90
CA GLU A 53 -5.71 -8.71 18.18
C GLU A 53 -6.56 -9.56 17.24
N ARG A 54 -7.84 -9.21 17.11
CA ARG A 54 -8.79 -9.95 16.25
C ARG A 54 -8.43 -9.81 14.77
N PHE A 55 -8.00 -8.62 14.37
CA PHE A 55 -7.55 -8.40 12.99
C PHE A 55 -6.33 -9.26 12.66
N VAL A 56 -5.31 -9.28 13.52
CA VAL A 56 -4.09 -10.09 13.35
C VAL A 56 -4.41 -11.58 13.29
N GLU A 57 -5.31 -12.06 14.14
CA GLU A 57 -5.78 -13.46 14.10
C GLU A 57 -6.51 -13.78 12.79
N ASN A 58 -7.45 -12.94 12.38
CA ASN A 58 -8.18 -13.12 11.13
C ASN A 58 -7.25 -13.08 9.91
N ARG A 59 -6.30 -12.15 9.88
CA ARG A 59 -5.27 -12.04 8.83
C ARG A 59 -4.44 -13.32 8.73
N LYS A 60 -3.96 -13.83 9.87
CA LYS A 60 -3.20 -15.07 9.93
C LYS A 60 -4.03 -16.25 9.42
N ASN A 61 -5.27 -16.38 9.87
CA ASN A 61 -6.18 -17.45 9.42
C ASN A 61 -6.46 -17.40 7.92
N ALA A 62 -6.60 -16.19 7.35
CA ALA A 62 -6.79 -16.00 5.92
C ALA A 62 -5.51 -16.38 5.14
N TYR A 63 -4.34 -15.96 5.62
CA TYR A 63 -3.05 -16.34 5.07
C TYR A 63 -2.85 -17.86 5.05
N ASP A 64 -3.10 -18.54 6.18
CA ASP A 64 -2.93 -19.99 6.30
C ASP A 64 -3.80 -20.76 5.29
N LYS A 65 -5.01 -20.28 5.02
CA LYS A 65 -5.89 -20.87 3.97
C LYS A 65 -5.29 -20.76 2.58
N VAL A 66 -4.66 -19.64 2.24
CA VAL A 66 -3.98 -19.45 0.94
C VAL A 66 -2.77 -20.37 0.85
N MET A 67 -1.96 -20.43 1.90
CA MET A 67 -0.74 -21.25 1.91
C MET A 67 -1.03 -22.77 1.86
N ALA A 68 -2.19 -23.20 2.34
CA ALA A 68 -2.60 -24.61 2.27
C ALA A 68 -2.80 -25.14 0.84
N GLU A 69 -3.02 -24.25 -0.15
CA GLU A 69 -3.19 -24.61 -1.56
C GLU A 69 -1.88 -25.06 -2.25
N ASN A 70 -0.71 -24.83 -1.64
CA ASN A 70 0.61 -25.16 -2.21
C ASN A 70 0.78 -24.72 -3.69
N ALA A 71 0.22 -23.57 -4.05
CA ALA A 71 0.27 -23.03 -5.40
C ALA A 71 1.62 -22.35 -5.68
N ASP A 72 2.03 -22.33 -6.97
CA ASP A 72 3.15 -21.49 -7.42
C ASP A 72 2.68 -20.03 -7.47
N ILE A 73 3.06 -19.27 -6.44
CA ILE A 73 2.66 -17.88 -6.19
C ILE A 73 3.85 -17.07 -5.69
N PRO A 74 3.80 -15.72 -5.74
CA PRO A 74 4.80 -14.88 -5.09
C PRO A 74 4.92 -15.19 -3.59
N HIS A 75 6.08 -14.89 -3.00
CA HIS A 75 6.21 -14.91 -1.55
C HIS A 75 5.27 -13.87 -0.93
N ILE A 76 4.50 -14.26 0.08
CA ILE A 76 3.54 -13.37 0.76
C ILE A 76 4.11 -12.95 2.10
N MET A 77 4.18 -11.64 2.34
CA MET A 77 4.41 -11.06 3.66
C MET A 77 3.11 -10.40 4.14
N MET A 78 2.80 -10.56 5.42
CA MET A 78 1.59 -9.98 6.01
C MET A 78 1.85 -8.54 6.45
N GLY A 79 0.93 -7.63 6.11
CA GLY A 79 0.88 -6.25 6.57
C GLY A 79 -0.56 -5.84 6.89
N ALA A 80 -0.83 -4.56 6.86
CA ALA A 80 -2.17 -3.97 6.88
C ALA A 80 -2.14 -2.63 6.13
N GLU A 81 -3.21 -2.31 5.42
CA GLU A 81 -3.51 -0.92 5.08
C GLU A 81 -4.25 -0.30 6.25
N VAL A 82 -3.52 0.49 7.03
CA VAL A 82 -4.05 1.09 8.26
C VAL A 82 -4.76 2.39 7.91
N ALA A 83 -6.08 2.41 8.02
CA ALA A 83 -6.83 3.66 7.91
C ALA A 83 -6.45 4.58 9.08
N PHE A 84 -6.14 5.84 8.76
CA PHE A 84 -5.81 6.83 9.78
C PHE A 84 -6.97 6.99 10.77
N PHE A 85 -6.65 7.10 12.04
CA PHE A 85 -7.59 7.44 13.12
C PHE A 85 -6.93 8.35 14.15
N ASP A 86 -7.72 9.18 14.80
CA ASP A 86 -7.21 10.09 15.83
C ASP A 86 -6.58 9.31 16.99
N GLY A 87 -5.36 9.66 17.36
CA GLY A 87 -4.60 8.99 18.40
C GLY A 87 -3.84 7.76 17.96
N ILE A 88 -3.72 7.49 16.66
CA ILE A 88 -2.99 6.35 16.11
C ILE A 88 -1.55 6.25 16.64
N SER A 89 -0.88 7.38 16.86
CA SER A 89 0.49 7.40 17.39
C SER A 89 0.58 6.94 18.85
N ARG A 90 -0.52 6.96 19.59
CA ARG A 90 -0.61 6.54 21.00
C ARG A 90 -1.32 5.21 21.17
N ALA A 91 -1.87 4.66 20.09
CA ALA A 91 -2.62 3.42 20.15
C ALA A 91 -1.73 2.24 20.58
N GLU A 92 -2.28 1.39 21.46
CA GLU A 92 -1.60 0.17 21.86
C GLU A 92 -1.56 -0.84 20.72
N ARG A 93 -0.46 -1.60 20.63
CA ARG A 93 -0.25 -2.70 19.70
C ARG A 93 -0.39 -2.35 18.21
N VAL A 94 -0.36 -1.06 17.85
CA VAL A 94 -0.39 -0.63 16.44
C VAL A 94 0.83 -1.15 15.66
N ASP A 95 1.91 -1.50 16.33
CA ASP A 95 3.09 -2.19 15.80
C ASP A 95 2.77 -3.56 15.15
N ALA A 96 1.73 -4.25 15.61
CA ALA A 96 1.28 -5.50 15.00
C ALA A 96 0.62 -5.32 13.60
N LEU A 97 0.40 -4.08 13.17
CA LEU A 97 -0.16 -3.72 11.86
C LEU A 97 0.93 -3.40 10.82
N THR A 98 2.20 -3.35 11.22
CA THR A 98 3.32 -3.16 10.28
C THR A 98 3.52 -4.39 9.39
N ILE A 99 4.29 -4.23 8.33
CA ILE A 99 4.73 -5.35 7.48
C ILE A 99 5.58 -6.29 8.35
N GLU A 100 5.28 -7.56 8.27
CA GLU A 100 5.87 -8.63 9.08
C GLU A 100 7.41 -8.56 9.09
N GLY A 101 7.97 -8.58 10.30
CA GLY A 101 9.42 -8.52 10.51
C GLY A 101 10.05 -7.14 10.29
N THR A 102 9.24 -6.09 10.11
CA THR A 102 9.72 -4.71 9.87
C THR A 102 9.04 -3.71 10.80
N ASN A 103 9.46 -2.44 10.73
CA ASN A 103 8.77 -1.29 11.29
C ASN A 103 8.02 -0.46 10.23
N ILE A 104 7.75 -1.02 9.07
CA ILE A 104 7.09 -0.35 7.95
C ILE A 104 5.57 -0.44 8.10
N MET A 105 4.88 0.69 8.06
CA MET A 105 3.43 0.78 8.10
C MET A 105 2.90 1.39 6.81
N LEU A 106 1.98 0.71 6.13
CA LEU A 106 1.20 1.29 5.03
C LEU A 106 0.01 2.04 5.65
N LEU A 107 0.02 3.37 5.52
CA LEU A 107 -0.94 4.27 6.12
C LEU A 107 -1.86 4.88 5.05
N GLU A 108 -3.16 4.62 5.16
CA GLU A 108 -4.19 5.29 4.38
C GLU A 108 -4.65 6.55 5.11
N MET A 109 -4.41 7.71 4.50
CA MET A 109 -4.79 9.00 5.08
C MET A 109 -6.31 9.23 5.02
N PRO A 110 -6.89 10.10 5.88
CA PRO A 110 -8.33 10.29 5.91
C PRO A 110 -8.85 10.98 4.62
N PHE A 111 -10.01 10.52 4.12
CA PHE A 111 -10.68 11.05 2.92
C PHE A 111 -11.49 12.33 3.19
N VAL A 112 -11.02 13.15 4.11
CA VAL A 112 -11.58 14.45 4.47
C VAL A 112 -10.49 15.52 4.40
N THR A 113 -10.85 16.79 4.58
CA THR A 113 -9.86 17.85 4.76
C THR A 113 -9.05 17.58 6.03
N TRP A 114 -7.72 17.53 5.88
CA TRP A 114 -6.81 17.28 7.00
C TRP A 114 -6.70 18.50 7.90
N SER A 115 -6.13 18.30 9.08
CA SER A 115 -5.84 19.33 10.07
C SER A 115 -4.39 19.19 10.54
N ASP A 116 -3.94 20.17 11.34
CA ASP A 116 -2.61 20.10 11.99
C ASP A 116 -2.48 18.83 12.86
N SER A 117 -3.59 18.37 13.46
CA SER A 117 -3.59 17.12 14.25
C SER A 117 -3.21 15.91 13.41
N VAL A 118 -3.71 15.81 12.17
CA VAL A 118 -3.36 14.71 11.24
C VAL A 118 -1.86 14.72 10.95
N VAL A 119 -1.29 15.88 10.66
CA VAL A 119 0.15 16.03 10.40
C VAL A 119 0.98 15.67 11.64
N HIS A 120 0.52 16.09 12.84
CA HIS A 120 1.20 15.74 14.09
C HIS A 120 1.17 14.24 14.39
N GLU A 121 0.05 13.54 14.16
CA GLU A 121 -0.03 12.10 14.36
C GLU A 121 0.93 11.36 13.44
N VAL A 122 1.05 11.74 12.15
CA VAL A 122 2.02 11.13 11.23
C VAL A 122 3.46 11.38 11.70
N ARG A 123 3.76 12.61 12.13
CA ARG A 123 5.08 12.92 12.69
C ARG A 123 5.38 12.09 13.94
N ASP A 124 4.42 11.95 14.85
CA ASP A 124 4.58 11.17 16.07
C ASP A 124 4.76 9.67 15.81
N LEU A 125 4.12 9.11 14.78
CA LEU A 125 4.39 7.74 14.31
C LEU A 125 5.86 7.57 13.90
N ILE A 126 6.43 8.55 13.22
CA ILE A 126 7.82 8.50 12.75
C ILE A 126 8.79 8.76 13.91
N GLU A 127 8.63 9.87 14.61
CA GLU A 127 9.62 10.35 15.59
C GLU A 127 9.56 9.61 16.94
N LYS A 128 8.34 9.26 17.41
CA LYS A 128 8.14 8.65 18.72
C LYS A 128 7.97 7.14 18.68
N ARG A 129 7.35 6.61 17.60
CA ARG A 129 7.14 5.17 17.43
C ARG A 129 8.18 4.52 16.53
N HIS A 130 9.02 5.32 15.86
CA HIS A 130 10.06 4.89 14.94
C HIS A 130 9.56 4.02 13.79
N PHE A 131 8.32 4.29 13.33
CA PHE A 131 7.80 3.64 12.15
C PHE A 131 8.31 4.31 10.88
N HIS A 132 8.57 3.49 9.86
CA HIS A 132 8.72 3.95 8.50
C HIS A 132 7.34 3.96 7.82
N ILE A 133 6.85 5.14 7.47
CA ILE A 133 5.49 5.29 6.93
C ILE A 133 5.53 5.24 5.40
N ILE A 134 4.75 4.31 4.82
CA ILE A 134 4.37 4.34 3.42
C ILE A 134 2.97 4.99 3.34
N LEU A 135 2.87 6.12 2.65
CA LEU A 135 1.57 6.75 2.37
C LEU A 135 0.92 6.03 1.19
N ALA A 136 -0.20 5.36 1.44
CA ALA A 136 -0.96 4.66 0.41
C ALA A 136 -1.55 5.64 -0.61
N HIS A 137 -1.56 5.26 -1.89
CA HIS A 137 -2.25 5.91 -3.02
C HIS A 137 -2.42 7.42 -2.87
N ILE A 138 -1.30 8.14 -2.76
CA ILE A 138 -1.26 9.60 -2.51
C ILE A 138 -2.14 10.40 -3.49
N GLU A 139 -2.34 9.93 -4.71
CA GLU A 139 -3.15 10.57 -5.74
C GLU A 139 -4.61 10.78 -5.34
N ARG A 140 -5.14 9.99 -4.41
CA ARG A 140 -6.51 10.14 -3.89
C ARG A 140 -6.62 11.40 -3.03
N PHE A 141 -5.60 11.68 -2.23
CA PHE A 141 -5.60 12.80 -1.27
C PHE A 141 -5.25 14.14 -1.91
N LEU A 142 -4.51 14.12 -3.02
CA LEU A 142 -4.17 15.31 -3.80
C LEU A 142 -5.40 16.00 -4.43
N LYS A 143 -6.56 15.36 -4.45
CA LYS A 143 -7.81 15.86 -5.02
C LYS A 143 -8.75 16.44 -3.97
N ILE A 144 -8.48 16.22 -2.69
CA ILE A 144 -9.35 16.68 -1.59
C ILE A 144 -9.17 18.19 -1.43
N PRO A 145 -10.26 18.99 -1.53
CA PRO A 145 -10.18 20.43 -1.34
C PRO A 145 -9.63 20.78 0.04
N GLY A 146 -8.75 21.78 0.10
CA GLY A 146 -8.13 22.23 1.36
C GLY A 146 -6.90 21.44 1.81
N ASN A 147 -6.63 20.26 1.22
CA ASN A 147 -5.52 19.41 1.68
C ASN A 147 -4.13 19.83 1.18
N LYS A 148 -4.03 20.74 0.21
CA LYS A 148 -2.75 21.02 -0.45
C LYS A 148 -1.62 21.33 0.54
N SER A 149 -1.84 22.24 1.48
CA SER A 149 -0.81 22.64 2.46
C SER A 149 -0.48 21.50 3.45
N TYR A 150 -1.47 20.72 3.85
CA TYR A 150 -1.26 19.58 4.73
C TYR A 150 -0.51 18.44 4.06
N VAL A 151 -0.84 18.15 2.80
CA VAL A 151 -0.09 17.18 1.99
C VAL A 151 1.36 17.63 1.84
N GLU A 152 1.62 18.91 1.53
CA GLU A 152 2.98 19.47 1.44
C GLU A 152 3.73 19.25 2.77
N GLN A 153 3.12 19.55 3.92
CA GLN A 153 3.73 19.32 5.24
C GLN A 153 4.04 17.84 5.52
N VAL A 154 3.13 16.93 5.17
CA VAL A 154 3.37 15.48 5.35
C VAL A 154 4.47 14.97 4.42
N LEU A 155 4.56 15.51 3.20
CA LEU A 155 5.61 15.16 2.24
C LEU A 155 7.01 15.72 2.61
N GLU A 156 7.09 16.68 3.55
CA GLU A 156 8.35 17.14 4.14
C GLU A 156 8.89 16.18 5.23
N LEU A 157 8.04 15.28 5.73
CA LEU A 157 8.46 14.22 6.65
C LEU A 157 9.17 13.09 5.90
N PRO A 158 10.00 12.27 6.56
CA PRO A 158 10.68 11.14 5.93
C PRO A 158 9.70 9.97 5.68
N VAL A 159 8.75 10.18 4.78
CA VAL A 159 7.75 9.19 4.36
C VAL A 159 8.08 8.61 2.99
N THR A 160 7.74 7.36 2.77
CA THR A 160 7.69 6.76 1.44
C THR A 160 6.31 6.99 0.84
N VAL A 161 6.25 7.45 -0.40
CA VAL A 161 5.00 7.76 -1.09
C VAL A 161 4.70 6.71 -2.14
N GLN A 162 3.57 6.03 -1.98
CA GLN A 162 3.08 5.04 -2.92
C GLN A 162 2.01 5.65 -3.84
N VAL A 163 2.10 5.30 -5.12
CA VAL A 163 1.13 5.63 -6.17
C VAL A 163 0.54 4.34 -6.71
N ASN A 164 -0.78 4.30 -6.94
CA ASN A 164 -1.41 3.15 -7.57
C ASN A 164 -0.97 3.01 -9.03
N ALA A 165 -0.62 1.79 -9.44
CA ALA A 165 -0.17 1.47 -10.78
C ALA A 165 -1.18 1.92 -11.85
N GLU A 166 -2.48 1.75 -11.61
CA GLU A 166 -3.55 2.17 -12.52
C GLU A 166 -3.54 3.68 -12.81
N THR A 167 -3.12 4.50 -11.83
CA THR A 167 -3.09 5.96 -11.98
C THR A 167 -2.04 6.41 -13.00
N LEU A 168 -0.99 5.61 -13.20
CA LEU A 168 0.02 5.85 -14.24
C LEU A 168 -0.51 5.58 -15.67
N LEU A 169 -1.65 4.90 -15.78
CA LEU A 169 -2.33 4.61 -17.03
C LEU A 169 -3.46 5.63 -17.31
N ASP A 170 -3.99 6.28 -16.28
CA ASP A 170 -5.04 7.29 -16.39
C ASP A 170 -4.50 8.57 -17.05
N PHE A 171 -5.02 8.91 -18.23
CA PHE A 171 -4.60 10.08 -19.01
C PHE A 171 -4.76 11.42 -18.27
N ARG A 172 -5.67 11.52 -17.29
CA ARG A 172 -5.93 12.74 -16.51
C ARG A 172 -4.93 12.93 -15.36
N GLN A 173 -4.35 11.86 -14.85
CA GLN A 173 -3.54 11.86 -13.63
C GLN A 173 -2.07 11.53 -13.89
N LYS A 174 -1.76 10.66 -14.85
CA LYS A 174 -0.41 10.15 -15.12
C LYS A 174 0.66 11.23 -15.25
N GLY A 175 0.31 12.37 -15.88
CA GLY A 175 1.26 13.47 -16.04
C GLY A 175 1.77 14.04 -14.72
N ARG A 176 0.87 14.17 -13.73
CA ARG A 176 1.21 14.61 -12.37
C ARG A 176 2.04 13.55 -11.66
N MET A 177 1.66 12.27 -11.74
CA MET A 177 2.38 11.17 -11.09
C MET A 177 3.79 11.02 -11.66
N PHE A 178 3.97 11.03 -12.97
CA PHE A 178 5.31 11.03 -13.57
C PHE A 178 6.19 12.20 -13.11
N LYS A 179 5.59 13.39 -12.90
CA LYS A 179 6.32 14.52 -12.33
C LYS A 179 6.74 14.26 -10.88
N MET A 180 5.87 13.65 -10.06
CA MET A 180 6.19 13.31 -8.67
C MET A 180 7.32 12.29 -8.59
N PHE A 181 7.29 11.24 -9.41
CA PHE A 181 8.39 10.28 -9.51
C PHE A 181 9.71 10.95 -9.94
N ARG A 182 9.67 11.76 -10.99
CA ARG A 182 10.89 12.47 -11.49
C ARG A 182 11.51 13.40 -10.44
N ASN A 183 10.70 14.01 -9.60
CA ASN A 183 11.15 14.95 -8.56
C ASN A 183 11.50 14.25 -7.24
N GLY A 184 11.39 12.93 -7.16
CA GLY A 184 11.62 12.18 -5.93
C GLY A 184 10.56 12.41 -4.84
N THR A 185 9.33 12.82 -5.22
CA THR A 185 8.20 12.98 -4.28
C THR A 185 7.34 11.72 -4.21
N ALA A 186 7.31 10.90 -5.28
CA ALA A 186 6.75 9.56 -5.28
C ALA A 186 7.90 8.56 -5.38
N HIS A 187 7.80 7.46 -4.66
CA HIS A 187 8.91 6.54 -4.43
C HIS A 187 8.64 5.13 -4.95
N ILE A 188 7.43 4.61 -4.71
CA ILE A 188 7.06 3.24 -5.05
C ILE A 188 5.68 3.19 -5.71
N ILE A 189 5.39 2.06 -6.38
CA ILE A 189 4.07 1.76 -6.91
C ILE A 189 3.48 0.55 -6.18
N GLY A 190 2.14 0.49 -6.10
CA GLY A 190 1.40 -0.65 -5.60
C GLY A 190 0.25 -0.99 -6.54
N SER A 191 -0.18 -2.24 -6.61
CA SER A 191 -1.33 -2.59 -7.44
C SER A 191 -2.65 -2.15 -6.81
N ASP A 192 -2.73 -2.20 -5.49
CA ASP A 192 -3.98 -2.01 -4.75
C ASP A 192 -5.08 -2.95 -5.31
N CYS A 193 -4.68 -4.18 -5.67
CA CYS A 193 -5.55 -5.13 -6.34
C CYS A 193 -6.55 -5.78 -5.37
N HIS A 194 -7.80 -5.94 -5.84
CA HIS A 194 -8.92 -6.44 -5.02
C HIS A 194 -9.62 -7.65 -5.64
N GLY A 195 -9.33 -7.98 -6.89
CA GLY A 195 -10.02 -9.09 -7.56
C GLY A 195 -9.43 -9.45 -8.93
N MET A 196 -10.09 -10.41 -9.60
CA MET A 196 -9.66 -10.88 -10.91
C MET A 196 -10.32 -10.12 -12.07
N HIS A 197 -11.36 -9.33 -11.82
CA HIS A 197 -12.14 -8.63 -12.84
C HIS A 197 -12.23 -7.13 -12.63
N HIS A 198 -12.19 -6.68 -11.36
CA HIS A 198 -12.18 -5.29 -10.96
C HIS A 198 -10.97 -5.06 -10.07
N ARG A 199 -10.26 -3.95 -10.23
CA ARG A 199 -9.02 -3.63 -9.53
C ARG A 199 -8.07 -4.84 -9.58
N VAL A 200 -7.82 -5.29 -10.80
CA VAL A 200 -6.97 -6.48 -11.07
C VAL A 200 -5.51 -6.19 -10.75
N PRO A 201 -4.70 -7.22 -10.48
CA PRO A 201 -3.25 -7.08 -10.43
C PRO A 201 -2.72 -6.39 -11.69
N ASN A 202 -2.02 -5.28 -11.55
CA ASN A 202 -1.60 -4.43 -12.66
C ASN A 202 -0.23 -3.77 -12.43
N LEU A 203 0.55 -4.26 -11.46
CA LEU A 203 1.83 -3.66 -11.08
C LEU A 203 2.76 -3.51 -12.28
N TRP A 204 2.84 -4.53 -13.12
CA TRP A 204 3.71 -4.54 -14.30
C TRP A 204 3.35 -3.44 -15.30
N LEU A 205 2.05 -3.13 -15.49
CA LEU A 205 1.60 -2.04 -16.37
C LEU A 205 2.07 -0.68 -15.87
N GLY A 206 2.01 -0.46 -14.56
CA GLY A 206 2.55 0.75 -13.92
C GLY A 206 4.07 0.84 -14.11
N ARG A 207 4.79 -0.27 -13.92
CA ARG A 207 6.25 -0.36 -14.14
C ARG A 207 6.61 -0.07 -15.61
N GLU A 208 5.87 -0.65 -16.54
CA GLU A 208 6.06 -0.42 -17.98
C GLU A 208 5.81 1.06 -18.34
N ALA A 209 4.78 1.69 -17.77
CA ALA A 209 4.49 3.10 -17.98
C ALA A 209 5.61 4.01 -17.44
N LEU A 210 6.18 3.68 -16.26
CA LEU A 210 7.34 4.38 -15.70
C LEU A 210 8.58 4.17 -16.55
N SER A 211 8.87 2.92 -16.98
CA SER A 211 10.00 2.61 -17.83
C SER A 211 9.97 3.39 -19.16
N LYS A 212 8.81 3.40 -19.82
CA LYS A 212 8.60 4.16 -21.05
C LYS A 212 8.79 5.68 -20.87
N LYS A 213 8.47 6.21 -19.68
CA LYS A 213 8.49 7.67 -19.43
C LYS A 213 9.79 8.16 -18.79
N LEU A 214 10.38 7.38 -17.89
CA LEU A 214 11.53 7.78 -17.06
C LEU A 214 12.78 6.92 -17.30
N GLY A 215 12.65 5.80 -18.02
CA GLY A 215 13.74 4.88 -18.33
C GLY A 215 13.73 3.62 -17.45
N GLU A 216 14.34 2.54 -17.96
CA GLU A 216 14.43 1.25 -17.25
C GLU A 216 15.26 1.34 -15.97
N ASP A 217 16.35 2.12 -15.97
CA ASP A 217 17.21 2.28 -14.80
C ASP A 217 16.48 2.99 -13.65
N PHE A 218 15.53 3.87 -13.97
CA PHE A 218 14.67 4.48 -12.97
C PHE A 218 13.77 3.44 -12.29
N VAL A 219 13.19 2.52 -13.06
CA VAL A 219 12.35 1.44 -12.50
C VAL A 219 13.17 0.50 -11.63
N LYS A 220 14.41 0.17 -12.03
CA LYS A 220 15.33 -0.62 -11.19
C LYS A 220 15.65 0.07 -9.85
N GLN A 221 15.76 1.42 -9.84
CA GLN A 221 15.95 2.16 -8.58
C GLN A 221 14.76 2.05 -7.65
N ILE A 222 13.52 2.06 -8.19
CA ILE A 222 12.30 1.85 -7.39
C ILE A 222 12.30 0.47 -6.72
N ASP A 223 12.85 -0.56 -7.37
CA ASP A 223 12.93 -1.92 -6.82
C ASP A 223 13.98 -2.07 -5.69
N THR A 224 14.72 -1.01 -5.37
CA THR A 224 15.72 -1.00 -4.28
C THR A 224 15.24 -0.29 -3.01
N TYR A 225 13.99 0.18 -3.01
CA TYR A 225 13.37 0.86 -1.86
C TYR A 225 12.93 -0.08 -0.74
#